data_10f655f90d04d8e80faab93a3286dd77
#
_entry.id   10f655f90d04d8e80faab93a3286dd77
#
_cell.length_a   1.000
_cell.length_b   1.000
_cell.length_c   1.000
_cell.angle_alpha   90.00
_cell.angle_beta   90.00
_cell.angle_gamma   90.00
#
_symmetry.space_group_name_H-M   'P 1'
#
loop_
_entity.id
_entity.type
_entity.pdbx_description
1 polymer ?
#
loop_
_entity_poly.entity_id
_entity_poly.type
_entity_poly.pdbx_seq_one_letter_code
_entity_poly.pdbx_strand_id
1 'polypeptide(L)'
;MFDRRGFLLLAAVVAAAPAFAVQQVSTDDGLDIRYEQFGPEDGHAIILLAADVQAFAQVTGPLAAQGFRVIVPYLREQDDAALGQDVLELMNALHIPEAVLGGVEQGGRVAVRAAGLKPSRCVGLVTLNTKPLASFVEAVGLMAKTGYWRG
;
A
#
# COMPACT_ATOMS: atom_id res chain seq x y z
N MET A 1 2.59 -13.18 36.11
CA MET A 1 2.11 -12.58 35.55
C MET A 1 2.21 -12.05 35.10
N PHE A 2 2.42 -12.36 35.06
CA PHE A 2 2.14 -11.71 34.28
C PHE A 2 1.99 -11.33 33.95
N ASP A 3 2.14 -12.28 34.14
CA ASP A 3 1.68 -11.68 33.69
C ASP A 3 1.55 -11.07 33.29
N ARG A 4 1.77 -11.41 33.36
CA ARG A 4 1.29 -10.67 32.75
C ARG A 4 1.64 -10.39 32.12
N ARG A 5 2.13 -10.88 32.12
CA ARG A 5 2.21 -10.42 31.28
C ARG A 5 2.23 -10.76 30.53
N GLY A 6 2.30 -11.38 30.73
CA GLY A 6 1.90 -11.52 29.68
C GLY A 6 1.82 -11.51 29.19
N PHE A 7 1.82 -11.85 29.02
CA PHE A 7 1.19 -11.52 28.20
C PHE A 7 1.38 -11.16 27.54
N LEU A 8 1.81 -11.38 27.27
CA LEU A 8 1.68 -10.82 26.43
C LEU A 8 2.07 -11.05 25.76
N LEU A 9 2.59 -11.69 25.76
CA LEU A 9 2.61 -11.80 24.87
C LEU A 9 2.18 -12.11 24.23
N LEU A 10 2.01 -12.67 24.18
CA LEU A 10 1.31 -12.94 23.59
C LEU A 10 0.85 -12.35 22.76
N ALA A 11 0.70 -12.15 22.90
CA ALA A 11 -0.01 -11.23 22.12
C ALA A 11 0.61 -11.05 20.79
N ALA A 12 1.81 -11.15 20.78
CA ALA A 12 2.51 -11.03 19.54
C ALA A 12 2.14 -12.11 18.57
N VAL A 13 1.77 -13.21 19.10
CA VAL A 13 1.39 -14.28 18.28
C VAL A 13 0.31 -13.96 17.36
N VAL A 14 -0.61 -13.23 17.88
CA VAL A 14 -1.74 -12.93 17.12
C VAL A 14 -1.42 -12.00 16.03
N ALA A 15 -0.28 -11.44 16.06
CA ALA A 15 0.06 -10.46 15.06
C ALA A 15 0.04 -11.01 13.66
N ALA A 16 0.19 -12.27 13.50
CA ALA A 16 0.14 -12.84 12.17
C ALA A 16 -1.24 -12.75 11.56
N ALA A 17 -2.26 -12.94 12.37
CA ALA A 17 -3.61 -12.93 11.85
C ALA A 17 -4.03 -11.54 11.37
N PRO A 18 -3.73 -10.47 12.13
CA PRO A 18 -4.11 -9.14 11.67
C PRO A 18 -3.51 -8.75 10.33
N ALA A 19 -2.40 -9.37 9.95
CA ALA A 19 -1.76 -9.05 8.68
C ALA A 19 -2.65 -9.30 7.48
N PHE A 20 -3.65 -10.15 7.64
CA PHE A 20 -4.56 -10.47 6.54
C PHE A 20 -5.93 -9.83 6.71
N ALA A 21 -6.12 -9.07 7.77
CA ALA A 21 -7.40 -8.43 8.01
C ALA A 21 -7.57 -7.24 7.08
N VAL A 22 -8.75 -7.11 6.50
CA VAL A 22 -9.11 -5.94 5.72
C VAL A 22 -9.41 -4.81 6.70
N GLN A 23 -8.78 -3.67 6.48
CA GLN A 23 -8.97 -2.49 7.29
C GLN A 23 -9.79 -1.47 6.50
N GLN A 24 -10.32 -0.48 7.19
CA GLN A 24 -11.12 0.55 6.56
C GLN A 24 -10.79 1.91 7.19
N VAL A 25 -10.76 2.92 6.36
CA VAL A 25 -10.54 4.29 6.82
C VAL A 25 -11.50 5.20 6.07
N SER A 26 -11.95 6.25 6.75
CA SER A 26 -12.82 7.26 6.14
C SER A 26 -11.98 8.46 5.73
N THR A 27 -12.21 8.93 4.52
CA THR A 27 -11.51 10.09 4.00
C THR A 27 -12.25 11.37 4.40
N ASP A 28 -11.60 12.52 4.20
CA ASP A 28 -12.18 13.81 4.56
C ASP A 28 -13.47 14.11 3.80
N ASP A 29 -13.59 13.58 2.58
CA ASP A 29 -14.80 13.79 1.78
C ASP A 29 -15.88 12.74 2.04
N GLY A 30 -15.69 11.89 3.07
CA GLY A 30 -16.72 10.96 3.50
C GLY A 30 -16.70 9.62 2.81
N LEU A 31 -15.66 9.32 2.04
CA LEU A 31 -15.53 8.03 1.36
C LEU A 31 -14.88 7.03 2.31
N ASP A 32 -15.45 5.84 2.41
CA ASP A 32 -14.86 4.74 3.17
C ASP A 32 -14.04 3.87 2.23
N ILE A 33 -12.75 3.76 2.49
CA ILE A 33 -11.85 2.95 1.66
C ILE A 33 -11.37 1.77 2.46
N ARG A 34 -11.59 0.56 1.91
CA ARG A 34 -11.05 -0.66 2.50
C ARG A 34 -9.68 -0.95 1.89
N TYR A 35 -8.80 -1.48 2.69
CA TYR A 35 -7.44 -1.78 2.25
C TYR A 35 -6.84 -2.91 3.07
N GLU A 36 -5.84 -3.56 2.51
CA GLU A 36 -5.00 -4.51 3.23
C GLU A 36 -3.66 -3.86 3.51
N GLN A 37 -3.11 -4.13 4.68
CA GLN A 37 -1.82 -3.56 5.07
C GLN A 37 -0.88 -4.66 5.55
N PHE A 38 0.36 -4.57 5.12
CA PHE A 38 1.41 -5.53 5.46
C PHE A 38 2.66 -4.76 5.87
N GLY A 39 3.47 -5.37 6.73
CA GLY A 39 4.72 -4.77 7.15
C GLY A 39 4.55 -3.75 8.26
N PRO A 40 5.65 -3.15 8.71
CA PRO A 40 5.63 -2.24 9.85
C PRO A 40 4.98 -0.91 9.51
N GLU A 41 4.20 -0.39 10.44
CA GLU A 41 3.49 0.87 10.22
C GLU A 41 4.43 2.06 10.04
N ASP A 42 5.62 1.97 10.58
CA ASP A 42 6.60 3.06 10.48
C ASP A 42 7.55 2.90 9.28
N GLY A 43 7.34 1.87 8.46
CA GLY A 43 8.14 1.68 7.26
C GLY A 43 7.77 2.67 6.17
N HIS A 44 8.66 2.83 5.20
CA HIS A 44 8.34 3.63 4.01
C HIS A 44 7.21 2.98 3.24
N ALA A 45 6.27 3.80 2.76
CA ALA A 45 5.03 3.30 2.22
C ALA A 45 5.13 2.92 0.74
N ILE A 46 4.55 1.77 0.42
CA ILE A 46 4.37 1.31 -0.95
C ILE A 46 2.87 1.06 -1.12
N ILE A 47 2.26 1.67 -2.13
CA ILE A 47 0.84 1.47 -2.42
C ILE A 47 0.73 0.71 -3.72
N LEU A 48 0.06 -0.44 -3.69
CA LEU A 48 -0.08 -1.34 -4.83
C LEU A 48 -1.52 -1.32 -5.32
N LEU A 49 -1.70 -1.07 -6.61
CA LEU A 49 -3.01 -0.83 -7.20
C LEU A 49 -3.29 -1.82 -8.32
N ALA A 50 -4.43 -2.49 -8.23
CA ALA A 50 -4.96 -3.36 -9.26
C ALA A 50 -6.46 -3.46 -9.07
N ALA A 51 -7.17 -3.83 -10.13
CA ALA A 51 -8.62 -4.04 -10.02
C ALA A 51 -8.94 -5.16 -9.03
N ASP A 52 -8.09 -6.16 -8.94
CA ASP A 52 -8.24 -7.28 -8.02
C ASP A 52 -7.01 -7.31 -7.09
N VAL A 53 -7.24 -7.16 -5.79
CA VAL A 53 -6.15 -7.17 -4.80
C VAL A 53 -5.39 -8.49 -4.80
N GLN A 54 -6.00 -9.59 -5.24
CA GLN A 54 -5.33 -10.88 -5.31
C GLN A 54 -4.16 -10.87 -6.30
N ALA A 55 -4.11 -9.90 -7.19
CA ALA A 55 -2.97 -9.76 -8.10
C ALA A 55 -1.65 -9.62 -7.35
N PHE A 56 -1.68 -9.15 -6.10
CA PHE A 56 -0.48 -8.92 -5.30
C PHE A 56 -0.26 -9.97 -4.22
N ALA A 57 -0.97 -11.11 -4.29
CA ALA A 57 -0.89 -12.11 -3.23
C ALA A 57 0.54 -12.59 -2.95
N GLN A 58 1.40 -12.62 -3.97
CA GLN A 58 2.78 -13.06 -3.81
C GLN A 58 3.77 -11.90 -3.81
N VAL A 59 3.27 -10.67 -3.85
CA VAL A 59 4.11 -9.47 -3.92
C VAL A 59 4.26 -8.83 -2.54
N THR A 60 3.19 -8.82 -1.75
CA THR A 60 3.15 -8.10 -0.49
C THR A 60 4.12 -8.66 0.55
N GLY A 61 4.21 -10.00 0.66
CA GLY A 61 5.07 -10.64 1.65
C GLY A 61 6.54 -10.25 1.52
N PRO A 62 7.13 -10.43 0.33
CA PRO A 62 8.53 -10.06 0.14
C PRO A 62 8.83 -8.59 0.40
N LEU A 63 7.92 -7.69 0.04
CA LEU A 63 8.13 -6.26 0.28
C LEU A 63 8.01 -5.93 1.76
N ALA A 64 7.02 -6.52 2.43
CA ALA A 64 6.86 -6.32 3.87
C ALA A 64 8.07 -6.85 4.64
N ALA A 65 8.64 -7.98 4.18
CA ALA A 65 9.81 -8.57 4.81
C ALA A 65 11.04 -7.67 4.70
N GLN A 66 11.06 -6.76 3.74
CA GLN A 66 12.14 -5.78 3.58
C GLN A 66 11.93 -4.54 4.46
N GLY A 67 10.87 -4.50 5.25
CA GLY A 67 10.61 -3.41 6.16
C GLY A 67 9.72 -2.31 5.61
N PHE A 68 9.12 -2.51 4.46
CA PHE A 68 8.21 -1.52 3.86
C PHE A 68 6.79 -1.69 4.38
N ARG A 69 6.09 -0.57 4.49
CA ARG A 69 4.67 -0.56 4.79
C ARG A 69 3.91 -0.69 3.47
N VAL A 70 3.29 -1.83 3.25
CA VAL A 70 2.62 -2.12 1.98
C VAL A 70 1.12 -1.99 2.16
N ILE A 71 0.51 -1.13 1.34
CA ILE A 71 -0.93 -0.85 1.37
C ILE A 71 -1.52 -1.29 0.04
N VAL A 72 -2.59 -2.09 0.09
CA VAL A 72 -3.28 -2.56 -1.10
C VAL A 72 -4.76 -2.18 -0.95
N PRO A 73 -5.18 -1.04 -1.52
CA PRO A 73 -6.57 -0.62 -1.39
C PRO A 73 -7.48 -1.39 -2.35
N TYR A 74 -8.75 -1.51 -1.95
CA TYR A 74 -9.80 -2.03 -2.81
C TYR A 74 -10.34 -0.88 -3.63
N LEU A 75 -10.16 -0.92 -4.95
CA LEU A 75 -10.61 0.15 -5.82
C LEU A 75 -12.11 0.00 -6.08
N ARG A 76 -12.84 1.09 -5.95
CA ARG A 76 -14.27 1.10 -6.26
C ARG A 76 -14.46 1.25 -7.77
N GLU A 77 -15.70 1.11 -8.23
CA GLU A 77 -15.99 1.23 -9.66
C GLU A 77 -16.11 2.71 -10.02
N GLN A 78 -15.04 3.25 -10.56
CA GLN A 78 -14.95 4.63 -10.98
C GLN A 78 -13.90 4.74 -12.07
N ASP A 79 -13.84 5.88 -12.75
CA ASP A 79 -12.83 6.11 -13.77
C ASP A 79 -11.45 6.31 -13.12
N ASP A 80 -10.42 6.26 -13.95
CA ASP A 80 -9.05 6.31 -13.47
C ASP A 80 -8.73 7.62 -12.75
N ALA A 81 -9.33 8.73 -13.18
CA ALA A 81 -9.10 10.02 -12.55
C ALA A 81 -9.66 10.07 -11.13
N ALA A 82 -10.89 9.56 -10.95
CA ALA A 82 -11.51 9.52 -9.63
C ALA A 82 -10.74 8.58 -8.71
N LEU A 83 -10.29 7.44 -9.23
CA LEU A 83 -9.51 6.48 -8.44
C LEU A 83 -8.14 7.06 -8.07
N GLY A 84 -7.53 7.84 -8.95
CA GLY A 84 -6.28 8.54 -8.62
C GLY A 84 -6.47 9.49 -7.45
N GLN A 85 -7.59 10.22 -7.45
CA GLN A 85 -7.91 11.10 -6.33
C GLN A 85 -8.13 10.29 -5.06
N ASP A 86 -8.82 9.14 -5.16
CA ASP A 86 -9.04 8.26 -4.01
C ASP A 86 -7.71 7.81 -3.37
N VAL A 87 -6.70 7.54 -4.19
CA VAL A 87 -5.37 7.15 -3.66
C VAL A 87 -4.79 8.27 -2.80
N LEU A 88 -4.89 9.51 -3.25
CA LEU A 88 -4.39 10.64 -2.48
C LEU A 88 -5.18 10.83 -1.20
N GLU A 89 -6.50 10.66 -1.26
CA GLU A 89 -7.35 10.78 -0.07
C GLU A 89 -7.03 9.66 0.93
N LEU A 90 -6.76 8.46 0.43
CA LEU A 90 -6.32 7.36 1.30
C LEU A 90 -5.01 7.71 1.99
N MET A 91 -4.05 8.25 1.25
CA MET A 91 -2.77 8.65 1.82
C MET A 91 -2.97 9.70 2.91
N ASN A 92 -3.85 10.66 2.68
CA ASN A 92 -4.17 11.69 3.68
C ASN A 92 -4.76 11.05 4.93
N ALA A 93 -5.73 10.15 4.76
CA ALA A 93 -6.41 9.51 5.89
C ALA A 93 -5.47 8.63 6.71
N LEU A 94 -4.49 8.01 6.07
CA LEU A 94 -3.51 7.17 6.74
C LEU A 94 -2.26 7.94 7.17
N HIS A 95 -2.23 9.25 6.95
CA HIS A 95 -1.09 10.11 7.31
C HIS A 95 0.19 9.66 6.61
N ILE A 96 0.07 9.26 5.35
CA ILE A 96 1.21 8.87 4.52
C ILE A 96 1.61 10.07 3.67
N PRO A 97 2.74 10.72 3.97
CA PRO A 97 3.13 11.93 3.22
C PRO A 97 3.59 11.62 1.80
N GLU A 98 4.21 10.48 1.59
CA GLU A 98 4.74 10.11 0.28
C GLU A 98 4.84 8.59 0.20
N ALA A 99 4.80 8.05 -1.02
CA ALA A 99 4.81 6.62 -1.24
C ALA A 99 5.38 6.28 -2.61
N VAL A 100 5.89 5.06 -2.73
CA VAL A 100 6.09 4.44 -4.05
C VAL A 100 4.74 3.90 -4.48
N LEU A 101 4.33 4.22 -5.71
CA LEU A 101 3.09 3.72 -6.28
C LEU A 101 3.41 2.65 -7.32
N GLY A 102 2.82 1.48 -7.12
CA GLY A 102 2.94 0.38 -8.07
C GLY A 102 1.57 -0.03 -8.55
N GLY A 103 1.45 -0.36 -9.83
CA GLY A 103 0.15 -0.74 -10.34
C GLY A 103 0.21 -1.67 -11.53
N VAL A 104 -0.85 -2.46 -11.69
CA VAL A 104 -0.98 -3.43 -12.77
C VAL A 104 -2.25 -3.13 -13.53
N GLU A 105 -2.15 -3.02 -14.84
CA GLU A 105 -3.28 -2.77 -15.73
C GLU A 105 -4.01 -1.48 -15.32
N GLN A 106 -5.29 -1.55 -14.96
CA GLN A 106 -6.03 -0.38 -14.50
C GLN A 106 -5.33 0.29 -13.31
N GLY A 107 -4.81 -0.52 -12.39
CA GLY A 107 -4.08 0.02 -11.25
C GLY A 107 -2.86 0.83 -11.66
N GLY A 108 -2.21 0.44 -12.75
CA GLY A 108 -1.10 1.22 -13.30
C GLY A 108 -1.56 2.58 -13.78
N ARG A 109 -2.69 2.63 -14.49
CA ARG A 109 -3.24 3.90 -14.96
C ARG A 109 -3.65 4.79 -13.78
N VAL A 110 -4.24 4.19 -12.75
CA VAL A 110 -4.61 4.91 -11.54
C VAL A 110 -3.37 5.49 -10.85
N ALA A 111 -2.30 4.70 -10.77
CA ALA A 111 -1.05 5.15 -10.17
C ALA A 111 -0.48 6.37 -10.92
N VAL A 112 -0.53 6.34 -12.25
CA VAL A 112 -0.07 7.47 -13.06
C VAL A 112 -0.92 8.71 -12.78
N ARG A 113 -2.23 8.53 -12.67
CA ARG A 113 -3.12 9.66 -12.37
C ARG A 113 -2.83 10.26 -10.99
N ALA A 114 -2.66 9.41 -9.98
CA ALA A 114 -2.35 9.89 -8.63
C ALA A 114 -1.01 10.64 -8.61
N ALA A 115 0.00 10.10 -9.28
CA ALA A 115 1.31 10.74 -9.36
C ALA A 115 1.22 12.08 -10.08
N GLY A 116 0.39 12.17 -11.12
CA GLY A 116 0.21 13.42 -11.85
C GLY A 116 -0.51 14.49 -11.05
N LEU A 117 -1.44 14.08 -10.18
CA LEU A 117 -2.19 15.03 -9.35
C LEU A 117 -1.32 15.68 -8.28
N LYS A 118 -0.42 14.90 -7.67
CA LYS A 118 0.45 15.38 -6.61
C LYS A 118 1.82 14.72 -6.74
N PRO A 119 2.65 15.20 -7.66
CA PRO A 119 3.96 14.56 -7.89
C PRO A 119 4.84 14.49 -6.64
N SER A 120 4.71 15.46 -5.74
CA SER A 120 5.50 15.48 -4.51
C SER A 120 5.17 14.35 -3.55
N ARG A 121 4.03 13.69 -3.75
CA ARG A 121 3.59 12.58 -2.92
C ARG A 121 4.03 11.23 -3.48
N CYS A 122 4.64 11.20 -4.66
CA CYS A 122 5.07 9.99 -5.33
C CYS A 122 6.59 9.93 -5.37
N VAL A 123 7.17 8.99 -4.61
CA VAL A 123 8.62 8.80 -4.56
C VAL A 123 9.10 8.05 -5.80
N GLY A 124 8.27 7.17 -6.31
CA GLY A 124 8.56 6.38 -7.50
C GLY A 124 7.31 5.73 -8.03
N LEU A 125 7.36 5.32 -9.29
CA LEU A 125 6.20 4.78 -10.00
C LEU A 125 6.63 3.56 -10.80
N VAL A 126 5.98 2.43 -10.56
CA VAL A 126 6.24 1.18 -11.29
C VAL A 126 4.91 0.63 -11.79
N THR A 127 4.78 0.48 -13.10
CA THR A 127 3.55 -0.04 -13.69
C THR A 127 3.82 -1.21 -14.62
N LEU A 128 2.86 -2.12 -14.67
CA LEU A 128 2.89 -3.25 -15.59
C LEU A 128 1.54 -3.40 -16.26
N ASN A 129 1.56 -3.99 -17.46
CA ASN A 129 0.33 -4.28 -18.19
C ASN A 129 -0.14 -5.71 -17.99
N THR A 130 0.60 -6.50 -17.22
CA THR A 130 0.27 -7.89 -16.97
C THR A 130 0.34 -8.16 -15.48
N LYS A 131 0.12 -9.42 -15.09
CA LYS A 131 0.22 -9.79 -13.68
C LYS A 131 1.63 -9.55 -13.16
N PRO A 132 1.78 -9.21 -11.88
CA PRO A 132 3.09 -9.00 -11.29
C PRO A 132 3.96 -10.25 -11.39
N LEU A 133 5.22 -10.03 -11.69
CA LEU A 133 6.24 -11.05 -11.75
C LEU A 133 7.31 -10.74 -10.71
N ALA A 134 8.27 -11.65 -10.56
CA ALA A 134 9.38 -11.42 -9.63
C ALA A 134 10.09 -10.09 -9.92
N SER A 135 10.22 -9.75 -11.19
CA SER A 135 10.85 -8.48 -11.58
C SER A 135 10.08 -7.26 -11.09
N PHE A 136 8.75 -7.37 -10.97
CA PHE A 136 7.95 -6.29 -10.43
C PHE A 136 8.32 -6.05 -8.96
N VAL A 137 8.42 -7.12 -8.18
CA VAL A 137 8.82 -7.02 -6.77
C VAL A 137 10.19 -6.37 -6.66
N GLU A 138 11.13 -6.80 -7.51
CA GLU A 138 12.47 -6.22 -7.51
C GLU A 138 12.45 -4.74 -7.86
N ALA A 139 11.68 -4.38 -8.88
CA ALA A 139 11.60 -2.98 -9.32
C ALA A 139 10.98 -2.09 -8.24
N VAL A 140 9.89 -2.54 -7.63
CA VAL A 140 9.23 -1.77 -6.57
C VAL A 140 10.15 -1.65 -5.37
N GLY A 141 10.78 -2.75 -4.97
CA GLY A 141 11.69 -2.75 -3.82
C GLY A 141 12.90 -1.86 -4.05
N LEU A 142 13.47 -1.91 -5.24
CA LEU A 142 14.60 -1.07 -5.59
C LEU A 142 14.20 0.41 -5.58
N MET A 143 13.07 0.73 -6.17
CA MET A 143 12.56 2.10 -6.19
C MET A 143 12.36 2.62 -4.77
N ALA A 144 11.81 1.78 -3.89
CA ALA A 144 11.56 2.17 -2.52
C ALA A 144 12.87 2.34 -1.73
N LYS A 145 13.89 1.55 -2.03
CA LYS A 145 15.18 1.65 -1.34
C LYS A 145 15.99 2.86 -1.79
N THR A 146 15.88 3.22 -3.08
CA THR A 146 16.72 4.28 -3.66
C THR A 146 15.99 5.59 -3.86
N GLY A 147 14.70 5.63 -3.58
CA GLY A 147 13.92 6.84 -3.75
C GLY A 147 14.27 7.92 -2.74
N TYR A 148 13.94 9.14 -3.09
CA TYR A 148 14.19 10.28 -2.23
C TYR A 148 12.99 10.47 -1.29
N TRP A 149 13.12 9.92 -0.09
CA TRP A 149 12.11 10.08 0.94
C TRP A 149 12.39 11.38 1.70
N ARG A 150 11.35 12.18 1.88
CA ARG A 150 11.50 13.49 2.53
C ARG A 150 11.25 13.43 4.03
N GLY A 151 10.47 12.46 4.46
CA GLY A 151 10.04 12.39 5.84
C GLY A 151 10.48 11.17 6.61
#